data_ff62896c0109137b3f706e5ceebeaf8e
#
_entry.id   ff62896c0109137b3f706e5ceebeaf8e
#
_cell.length_a   1.000
_cell.length_b   1.000
_cell.length_c   1.000
_cell.angle_alpha   90.00
_cell.angle_beta   90.00
_cell.angle_gamma   90.00
#
_symmetry.space_group_name_H-M   'P 1'
#
loop_
_entity.id
_entity.type
_entity.pdbx_description
1 polymer ?
#
loop_
_entity_poly.entity_id
_entity_poly.type
_entity_poly.pdbx_seq_one_letter_code
_entity_poly.pdbx_strand_id
1 'polypeptide(L)'
;MLVIDAHLDLSYNALNWNRDLRLSVAEIRRSEDGMTEKGRGTNTVALPELRAGEVGVCLATVLARANPKGTTNIDHRTQEIAYAMAQGQLAYYKALRSQGVCILVRDQAELSNVMKQWRAGKSDAPFGFILSMEGADPILSPSQVPEWWVDGLRVIGMAHYGPSAYAHGTACSGGLTPKGVDLLRAMAEAGMILDVTHLADESFWQAVKIWQGPLLASHNNCRALVPGDRQFDDDQIKTIVERGGVIGAAFDAWMLAPDWSLTLEPKVQLDAVIDHIDRICQLAGNAKHVAIGSDLDGGYGTEQCPEGLDTIADLQKIPALLRRRGYSDVDIEGVMHGNWLRFFNTAWGGHNAD
;
A
#
# COMPACT_ATOMS: atom_id res chain seq x y z
N MET A 1 19.74 -2.93 -0.97
CA MET A 1 19.09 -3.88 -0.01
C MET A 1 17.71 -4.17 -0.52
N LEU A 2 17.30 -5.45 -0.55
CA LEU A 2 15.96 -5.82 -1.05
C LEU A 2 14.85 -5.08 -0.29
N VAL A 3 13.81 -4.66 -1.00
CA VAL A 3 12.66 -3.94 -0.45
C VAL A 3 11.37 -4.71 -0.78
N ILE A 4 10.47 -4.78 0.21
CA ILE A 4 9.05 -5.08 0.00
C ILE A 4 8.27 -3.81 0.32
N ASP A 5 7.54 -3.28 -0.66
CA ASP A 5 6.71 -2.08 -0.50
C ASP A 5 5.23 -2.46 -0.44
N ALA A 6 4.57 -2.11 0.64
CA ALA A 6 3.20 -2.56 0.86
C ALA A 6 2.13 -1.70 0.20
N HIS A 7 2.49 -0.72 -0.62
CA HIS A 7 1.48 0.04 -1.36
C HIS A 7 2.02 0.74 -2.59
N LEU A 8 1.62 0.27 -3.76
CA LEU A 8 1.91 0.93 -5.05
C LEU A 8 0.72 0.84 -6.01
N ASP A 9 0.25 1.97 -6.45
CA ASP A 9 -0.86 2.13 -7.39
C ASP A 9 -0.44 2.00 -8.86
N LEU A 10 0.27 0.92 -9.20
CA LEU A 10 0.86 0.73 -10.53
C LEU A 10 -0.19 0.71 -11.65
N SER A 11 -1.29 -0.03 -11.46
CA SER A 11 -2.35 -0.13 -12.48
C SER A 11 -3.15 1.18 -12.63
N TYR A 12 -3.36 1.91 -11.54
CA TYR A 12 -3.95 3.24 -11.56
C TYR A 12 -3.10 4.22 -12.38
N ASN A 13 -1.79 4.24 -12.13
CA ASN A 13 -0.86 5.06 -12.88
C ASN A 13 -0.84 4.69 -14.38
N ALA A 14 -0.84 3.39 -14.69
CA ALA A 14 -0.86 2.94 -16.08
C ALA A 14 -2.16 3.32 -16.81
N LEU A 15 -3.33 3.08 -16.20
CA LEU A 15 -4.62 3.21 -16.88
C LEU A 15 -5.24 4.60 -16.77
N ASN A 16 -5.27 5.17 -15.55
CA ASN A 16 -5.93 6.45 -15.34
C ASN A 16 -5.04 7.65 -15.73
N TRP A 17 -3.72 7.49 -15.60
CA TRP A 17 -2.73 8.50 -16.00
C TRP A 17 -2.11 8.22 -17.38
N ASN A 18 -2.42 7.07 -18.01
CA ASN A 18 -1.87 6.64 -19.30
C ASN A 18 -0.33 6.64 -19.31
N ARG A 19 0.29 6.11 -18.24
CA ARG A 19 1.75 5.98 -18.09
C ARG A 19 2.21 4.60 -18.55
N ASP A 20 3.17 4.54 -19.48
CA ASP A 20 3.89 3.28 -19.75
C ASP A 20 4.98 3.08 -18.68
N LEU A 21 4.69 2.29 -17.66
CA LEU A 21 5.60 2.02 -16.54
C LEU A 21 6.85 1.22 -16.92
N ARG A 22 7.01 0.78 -18.17
CA ARG A 22 8.25 0.18 -18.67
C ARG A 22 9.30 1.23 -19.06
N LEU A 23 8.87 2.45 -19.34
CA LEU A 23 9.74 3.59 -19.50
C LEU A 23 10.32 4.01 -18.16
N SER A 24 11.47 4.66 -18.17
CA SER A 24 12.02 5.26 -16.96
C SER A 24 11.16 6.44 -16.49
N VAL A 25 11.25 6.76 -15.21
CA VAL A 25 10.63 7.96 -14.61
C VAL A 25 10.97 9.21 -15.43
N ALA A 26 12.23 9.34 -15.86
CA ALA A 26 12.65 10.48 -16.67
C ALA A 26 11.97 10.54 -18.05
N GLU A 27 11.68 9.40 -18.68
CA GLU A 27 10.95 9.33 -19.95
C GLU A 27 9.47 9.62 -19.77
N ILE A 28 8.86 9.11 -18.70
CA ILE A 28 7.47 9.41 -18.37
C ILE A 28 7.29 10.90 -18.10
N ARG A 29 8.16 11.51 -17.27
CA ARG A 29 8.12 12.96 -17.00
C ARG A 29 8.24 13.79 -18.28
N ARG A 30 9.14 13.40 -19.20
CA ARG A 30 9.25 14.07 -20.51
C ARG A 30 7.98 13.92 -21.36
N SER A 31 7.31 12.77 -21.31
CA SER A 31 6.06 12.56 -22.06
C SER A 31 4.88 13.36 -21.49
N GLU A 32 5.00 13.80 -20.26
CA GLU A 32 4.00 14.61 -19.54
C GLU A 32 4.35 16.11 -19.54
N ASP A 33 5.40 16.53 -20.28
CA ASP A 33 5.81 17.94 -20.36
C ASP A 33 4.65 18.82 -20.85
N GLY A 34 4.41 19.92 -20.12
CA GLY A 34 3.30 20.83 -20.37
C GLY A 34 1.93 20.39 -19.83
N MET A 35 1.80 19.22 -19.25
CA MET A 35 0.59 18.82 -18.50
C MET A 35 0.57 19.50 -17.13
N THR A 36 -0.61 19.96 -16.69
CA THR A 36 -0.74 20.83 -15.49
C THR A 36 -1.50 20.20 -14.33
N GLU A 37 -2.06 18.99 -14.52
CA GLU A 37 -2.73 18.29 -13.44
C GLU A 37 -1.71 17.88 -12.36
N LYS A 38 -2.13 17.84 -11.10
CA LYS A 38 -1.31 17.38 -9.97
C LYS A 38 -0.70 16.00 -10.26
N GLY A 39 0.59 15.81 -9.98
CA GLY A 39 1.29 14.55 -10.21
C GLY A 39 1.78 14.35 -11.64
N ARG A 40 1.45 15.24 -12.61
CA ARG A 40 1.98 15.18 -13.99
C ARG A 40 3.40 15.75 -14.07
N GLY A 41 4.24 15.09 -14.84
CA GLY A 41 5.65 15.48 -15.01
C GLY A 41 6.51 15.29 -13.76
N THR A 42 5.96 14.70 -12.70
CA THR A 42 6.58 14.58 -11.38
C THR A 42 6.48 13.16 -10.79
N ASN A 43 6.09 12.16 -11.59
CA ASN A 43 5.98 10.78 -11.14
C ASN A 43 7.29 10.26 -10.52
N THR A 44 7.16 9.28 -9.63
CA THR A 44 8.28 8.73 -8.84
C THR A 44 8.48 7.24 -9.07
N VAL A 45 7.50 6.55 -9.65
CA VAL A 45 7.49 5.10 -9.78
C VAL A 45 7.44 4.68 -11.25
N ALA A 46 8.36 3.77 -11.63
CA ALA A 46 8.34 3.01 -12.88
C ALA A 46 9.11 1.70 -12.69
N LEU A 47 8.95 0.73 -13.58
CA LEU A 47 9.58 -0.59 -13.43
C LEU A 47 11.12 -0.52 -13.43
N PRO A 48 11.78 0.34 -14.23
CA PRO A 48 13.23 0.52 -14.13
C PRO A 48 13.68 1.03 -12.75
N GLU A 49 12.96 1.99 -12.16
CA GLU A 49 13.29 2.56 -10.85
C GLU A 49 12.94 1.59 -9.70
N LEU A 50 11.88 0.77 -9.82
CA LEU A 50 11.64 -0.36 -8.90
C LEU A 50 12.84 -1.30 -8.89
N ARG A 51 13.39 -1.62 -10.06
CA ARG A 51 14.56 -2.49 -10.14
C ARG A 51 15.81 -1.85 -9.56
N ALA A 52 16.08 -0.58 -9.90
CA ALA A 52 17.20 0.19 -9.36
C ALA A 52 17.11 0.33 -7.83
N GLY A 53 15.90 0.46 -7.29
CA GLY A 53 15.61 0.52 -5.86
C GLY A 53 15.54 -0.85 -5.19
N GLU A 54 15.82 -1.94 -5.90
CA GLU A 54 15.70 -3.32 -5.35
C GLU A 54 14.32 -3.61 -4.75
N VAL A 55 13.25 -2.98 -5.23
CA VAL A 55 11.86 -3.23 -4.82
C VAL A 55 11.39 -4.50 -5.54
N GLY A 56 11.69 -5.64 -4.95
CA GLY A 56 11.43 -6.95 -5.56
C GLY A 56 9.99 -7.43 -5.42
N VAL A 57 9.29 -6.96 -4.39
CA VAL A 57 7.89 -7.32 -4.10
C VAL A 57 7.12 -6.06 -3.73
N CYS A 58 5.87 -5.95 -4.18
CA CYS A 58 4.96 -4.93 -3.66
C CYS A 58 3.51 -5.44 -3.55
N LEU A 59 2.72 -4.77 -2.71
CA LEU A 59 1.28 -4.80 -2.87
C LEU A 59 0.94 -3.93 -4.09
N ALA A 60 0.41 -4.59 -5.12
CA ALA A 60 0.02 -3.98 -6.38
C ALA A 60 -1.49 -3.76 -6.35
N THR A 61 -1.89 -2.51 -6.22
CA THR A 61 -3.27 -2.11 -5.90
C THR A 61 -4.18 -2.09 -7.12
N VAL A 62 -5.44 -2.41 -6.88
CA VAL A 62 -6.57 -1.95 -7.70
C VAL A 62 -7.33 -0.90 -6.91
N LEU A 63 -7.58 0.25 -7.52
CA LEU A 63 -8.19 1.42 -6.89
C LEU A 63 -9.30 1.98 -7.79
N ALA A 64 -10.55 1.92 -7.31
CA ALA A 64 -11.70 2.53 -7.97
C ALA A 64 -12.81 2.75 -6.95
N ARG A 65 -13.23 4.00 -6.73
CA ARG A 65 -14.27 4.35 -5.74
C ARG A 65 -15.63 4.51 -6.38
N ALA A 66 -16.67 4.08 -5.69
CA ALA A 66 -18.05 4.44 -6.04
C ALA A 66 -18.44 5.73 -5.31
N ASN A 67 -18.15 6.87 -5.92
CA ASN A 67 -18.47 8.19 -5.36
C ASN A 67 -19.19 9.06 -6.41
N PRO A 68 -20.54 9.07 -6.42
CA PRO A 68 -21.33 9.80 -7.43
C PRO A 68 -21.09 11.31 -7.44
N LYS A 69 -20.58 11.89 -6.37
CA LYS A 69 -20.29 13.32 -6.21
C LYS A 69 -18.79 13.64 -6.38
N GLY A 70 -17.96 12.63 -6.45
CA GLY A 70 -16.50 12.80 -6.59
C GLY A 70 -16.13 13.36 -7.95
N THR A 71 -14.97 14.00 -7.99
CA THR A 71 -14.45 14.70 -9.18
C THR A 71 -13.06 14.20 -9.58
N THR A 72 -12.50 13.27 -8.84
CA THR A 72 -11.18 12.70 -9.15
C THR A 72 -11.32 11.57 -10.19
N ASN A 73 -10.23 11.22 -10.83
CA ASN A 73 -10.22 10.17 -11.86
C ASN A 73 -10.37 8.73 -11.32
N ILE A 74 -10.44 8.57 -9.98
CA ILE A 74 -10.76 7.31 -9.31
C ILE A 74 -12.22 7.25 -8.82
N ASP A 75 -12.97 8.36 -8.95
CA ASP A 75 -14.37 8.45 -8.53
C ASP A 75 -15.30 8.03 -9.67
N HIS A 76 -16.14 7.06 -9.42
CA HIS A 76 -17.09 6.52 -10.38
C HIS A 76 -18.51 6.68 -9.88
N ARG A 77 -19.47 6.83 -10.80
CA ARG A 77 -20.87 7.12 -10.47
C ARG A 77 -21.58 5.97 -9.75
N THR A 78 -21.15 4.73 -10.02
CA THR A 78 -21.77 3.53 -9.45
C THR A 78 -20.71 2.46 -9.13
N GLN A 79 -21.10 1.46 -8.31
CA GLN A 79 -20.24 0.31 -8.02
C GLN A 79 -19.93 -0.51 -9.27
N GLU A 80 -20.86 -0.62 -10.23
CA GLU A 80 -20.67 -1.37 -11.49
C GLU A 80 -19.56 -0.74 -12.34
N ILE A 81 -19.47 0.60 -12.36
CA ILE A 81 -18.38 1.29 -13.07
C ILE A 81 -17.06 1.08 -12.31
N ALA A 82 -17.06 1.21 -10.98
CA ALA A 82 -15.89 0.93 -10.16
C ALA A 82 -15.40 -0.52 -10.34
N TYR A 83 -16.31 -1.50 -10.38
CA TYR A 83 -16.00 -2.89 -10.68
C TYR A 83 -15.34 -3.04 -12.06
N ALA A 84 -15.92 -2.44 -13.11
CA ALA A 84 -15.36 -2.53 -14.46
C ALA A 84 -13.96 -1.91 -14.55
N MET A 85 -13.72 -0.79 -13.87
CA MET A 85 -12.41 -0.15 -13.81
C MET A 85 -11.38 -1.02 -13.06
N ALA A 86 -11.75 -1.58 -11.92
CA ALA A 86 -10.90 -2.49 -11.17
C ALA A 86 -10.59 -3.78 -11.95
N GLN A 87 -11.54 -4.32 -12.72
CA GLN A 87 -11.31 -5.45 -13.62
C GLN A 87 -10.33 -5.07 -14.75
N GLY A 88 -10.39 -3.85 -15.27
CA GLY A 88 -9.41 -3.32 -16.23
C GLY A 88 -8.00 -3.25 -15.61
N GLN A 89 -7.89 -2.76 -14.36
CA GLN A 89 -6.63 -2.70 -13.62
C GLN A 89 -6.08 -4.11 -13.35
N LEU A 90 -6.91 -5.07 -12.97
CA LEU A 90 -6.54 -6.48 -12.83
C LEU A 90 -6.05 -7.07 -14.17
N ALA A 91 -6.72 -6.74 -15.28
CA ALA A 91 -6.31 -7.20 -16.60
C ALA A 91 -4.92 -6.67 -16.99
N TYR A 92 -4.57 -5.44 -16.59
CA TYR A 92 -3.22 -4.90 -16.75
C TYR A 92 -2.16 -5.75 -16.03
N TYR A 93 -2.36 -6.10 -14.76
CA TYR A 93 -1.45 -6.98 -14.03
C TYR A 93 -1.36 -8.38 -14.65
N LYS A 94 -2.48 -8.95 -15.12
CA LYS A 94 -2.50 -10.22 -15.85
C LYS A 94 -1.70 -10.14 -17.14
N ALA A 95 -1.74 -9.00 -17.86
CA ALA A 95 -0.93 -8.77 -19.05
C ALA A 95 0.58 -8.70 -18.73
N LEU A 96 0.98 -7.95 -17.69
CA LEU A 96 2.38 -7.92 -17.22
C LEU A 96 2.88 -9.32 -16.84
N ARG A 97 2.06 -10.10 -16.13
CA ARG A 97 2.39 -11.50 -15.78
C ARG A 97 2.60 -12.35 -17.03
N SER A 98 1.72 -12.26 -18.03
CA SER A 98 1.83 -13.05 -19.28
C SER A 98 3.08 -12.73 -20.08
N GLN A 99 3.68 -11.57 -19.87
CA GLN A 99 4.92 -11.10 -20.50
C GLN A 99 6.17 -11.40 -19.65
N GLY A 100 6.00 -12.08 -18.50
CA GLY A 100 7.11 -12.43 -17.62
C GLY A 100 7.65 -11.27 -16.78
N VAL A 101 7.00 -10.10 -16.79
CA VAL A 101 7.43 -8.92 -16.02
C VAL A 101 7.26 -9.17 -14.51
N CYS A 102 6.17 -9.83 -14.11
CA CYS A 102 5.89 -10.11 -12.72
C CYS A 102 5.34 -11.54 -12.51
N ILE A 103 5.38 -11.97 -11.26
CA ILE A 103 4.62 -13.09 -10.71
C ILE A 103 3.51 -12.49 -9.85
N LEU A 104 2.25 -12.88 -10.07
CA LEU A 104 1.18 -12.56 -9.14
C LEU A 104 1.31 -13.52 -7.95
N VAL A 105 1.80 -12.99 -6.84
CA VAL A 105 2.08 -13.77 -5.63
C VAL A 105 0.78 -14.00 -4.85
N ARG A 106 0.43 -15.26 -4.67
CA ARG A 106 -0.84 -15.69 -4.06
C ARG A 106 -0.66 -16.52 -2.81
N ASP A 107 0.58 -16.98 -2.56
CA ASP A 107 0.91 -17.86 -1.44
C ASP A 107 2.40 -17.74 -1.05
N GLN A 108 2.75 -18.45 0.03
CA GLN A 108 4.09 -18.49 0.58
C GLN A 108 5.12 -19.06 -0.42
N ALA A 109 4.74 -20.05 -1.25
CA ALA A 109 5.68 -20.69 -2.17
C ALA A 109 6.04 -19.73 -3.31
N GLU A 110 5.06 -19.02 -3.88
CA GLU A 110 5.29 -18.00 -4.91
C GLU A 110 6.12 -16.83 -4.35
N LEU A 111 5.83 -16.36 -3.12
CA LEU A 111 6.62 -15.32 -2.44
C LEU A 111 8.08 -15.78 -2.25
N SER A 112 8.28 -16.96 -1.73
CA SER A 112 9.62 -17.53 -1.50
C SER A 112 10.41 -17.67 -2.79
N ASN A 113 9.75 -18.06 -3.89
CA ASN A 113 10.38 -18.16 -5.21
C ASN A 113 10.85 -16.80 -5.74
N VAL A 114 10.03 -15.75 -5.64
CA VAL A 114 10.40 -14.37 -6.02
C VAL A 114 11.59 -13.92 -5.19
N MET A 115 11.50 -14.02 -3.87
CA MET A 115 12.56 -13.60 -2.94
C MET A 115 13.88 -14.31 -3.22
N LYS A 116 13.85 -15.60 -3.55
CA LYS A 116 15.04 -16.39 -3.92
C LYS A 116 15.70 -15.85 -5.19
N GLN A 117 14.91 -15.50 -6.21
CA GLN A 117 15.44 -14.97 -7.47
C GLN A 117 16.09 -13.60 -7.29
N TRP A 118 15.48 -12.72 -6.52
CA TRP A 118 16.02 -11.40 -6.21
C TRP A 118 17.29 -11.48 -5.36
N ARG A 119 17.33 -12.33 -4.33
CA ARG A 119 18.54 -12.56 -3.52
C ARG A 119 19.69 -13.17 -4.31
N ALA A 120 19.39 -13.89 -5.38
CA ALA A 120 20.42 -14.41 -6.29
C ALA A 120 20.99 -13.35 -7.24
N GLY A 121 20.52 -12.10 -7.18
CA GLY A 121 21.02 -10.97 -7.97
C GLY A 121 20.74 -11.09 -9.47
N LYS A 122 19.71 -11.85 -9.87
CA LYS A 122 19.33 -11.96 -11.28
C LYS A 122 18.78 -10.64 -11.80
N SER A 123 19.40 -10.06 -12.82
CA SER A 123 18.98 -8.79 -13.42
C SER A 123 17.59 -8.83 -14.06
N ASP A 124 17.12 -10.01 -14.44
CA ASP A 124 15.82 -10.28 -15.07
C ASP A 124 14.81 -10.94 -14.11
N ALA A 125 15.11 -10.98 -12.80
CA ALA A 125 14.18 -11.54 -11.82
C ALA A 125 12.81 -10.84 -11.95
N PRO A 126 11.69 -11.60 -12.05
CA PRO A 126 10.36 -11.00 -12.13
C PRO A 126 10.01 -10.29 -10.82
N PHE A 127 9.23 -9.22 -10.90
CA PHE A 127 8.65 -8.60 -9.72
C PHE A 127 7.61 -9.51 -9.08
N GLY A 128 7.48 -9.48 -7.75
CA GLY A 128 6.40 -10.13 -7.04
C GLY A 128 5.28 -9.14 -6.76
N PHE A 129 4.13 -9.30 -7.38
CA PHE A 129 2.97 -8.47 -7.14
C PHE A 129 1.93 -9.24 -6.32
N ILE A 130 1.72 -8.82 -5.06
CA ILE A 130 0.62 -9.28 -4.23
C ILE A 130 -0.56 -8.36 -4.53
N LEU A 131 -1.63 -8.89 -5.11
CA LEU A 131 -2.78 -8.05 -5.45
C LEU A 131 -3.51 -7.60 -4.20
N SER A 132 -3.71 -6.28 -4.10
CA SER A 132 -4.49 -5.62 -3.07
C SER A 132 -5.62 -4.78 -3.69
N MET A 133 -6.65 -4.49 -2.91
CA MET A 133 -7.75 -3.61 -3.31
C MET A 133 -7.85 -2.48 -2.30
N GLU A 134 -7.69 -1.25 -2.76
CA GLU A 134 -7.78 -0.06 -1.93
C GLU A 134 -9.18 0.55 -2.01
N GLY A 135 -10.00 0.22 -1.02
CA GLY A 135 -11.43 0.48 -1.02
C GLY A 135 -12.22 -0.61 -1.78
N ALA A 136 -13.15 -1.25 -1.09
CA ALA A 136 -13.87 -2.43 -1.57
C ALA A 136 -15.06 -2.11 -2.48
N ASP A 137 -15.25 -0.88 -2.90
CA ASP A 137 -16.38 -0.50 -3.79
C ASP A 137 -16.47 -1.34 -5.07
N PRO A 138 -15.36 -1.84 -5.67
CA PRO A 138 -15.43 -2.75 -6.81
C PRO A 138 -16.09 -4.11 -6.53
N ILE A 139 -16.26 -4.50 -5.27
CA ILE A 139 -16.96 -5.72 -4.90
C ILE A 139 -18.46 -5.41 -4.87
N LEU A 140 -19.23 -5.85 -5.87
CA LEU A 140 -20.66 -5.54 -5.97
C LEU A 140 -21.48 -6.22 -4.87
N SER A 141 -21.04 -7.40 -4.42
CA SER A 141 -21.64 -8.18 -3.35
C SER A 141 -20.57 -8.99 -2.63
N PRO A 142 -20.67 -9.20 -1.31
CA PRO A 142 -19.79 -10.10 -0.57
C PRO A 142 -19.64 -11.50 -1.18
N SER A 143 -20.66 -11.99 -1.88
CA SER A 143 -20.63 -13.28 -2.60
C SER A 143 -19.62 -13.32 -3.76
N GLN A 144 -19.08 -12.19 -4.21
CA GLN A 144 -18.03 -12.13 -5.24
C GLN A 144 -16.61 -12.33 -4.68
N VAL A 145 -16.42 -12.35 -3.37
CA VAL A 145 -15.07 -12.51 -2.78
C VAL A 145 -14.35 -13.77 -3.28
N PRO A 146 -15.01 -14.95 -3.43
CA PRO A 146 -14.35 -16.13 -4.00
C PRO A 146 -13.85 -15.93 -5.44
N GLU A 147 -14.56 -15.13 -6.27
CA GLU A 147 -14.14 -14.84 -7.65
C GLU A 147 -12.86 -13.98 -7.63
N TRP A 148 -12.84 -12.93 -6.80
CA TRP A 148 -11.65 -12.10 -6.62
C TRP A 148 -10.46 -12.88 -6.06
N TRP A 149 -10.69 -13.85 -5.16
CA TRP A 149 -9.66 -14.75 -4.65
C TRP A 149 -9.05 -15.61 -5.77
N VAL A 150 -9.89 -16.20 -6.62
CA VAL A 150 -9.44 -16.97 -7.79
C VAL A 150 -8.65 -16.11 -8.76
N ASP A 151 -9.03 -14.85 -8.92
CA ASP A 151 -8.32 -13.86 -9.74
C ASP A 151 -6.99 -13.41 -9.14
N GLY A 152 -6.70 -13.77 -7.90
CA GLY A 152 -5.42 -13.54 -7.24
C GLY A 152 -5.42 -12.45 -6.17
N LEU A 153 -6.55 -11.79 -5.90
CA LEU A 153 -6.66 -10.81 -4.82
C LEU A 153 -6.38 -11.46 -3.47
N ARG A 154 -5.59 -10.80 -2.61
CA ARG A 154 -5.19 -11.33 -1.30
C ARG A 154 -5.41 -10.36 -0.17
N VAL A 155 -5.41 -9.07 -0.43
CA VAL A 155 -5.52 -8.01 0.57
C VAL A 155 -6.66 -7.09 0.18
N ILE A 156 -7.53 -6.75 1.12
CA ILE A 156 -8.67 -5.83 0.89
C ILE A 156 -8.71 -4.78 1.98
N GLY A 157 -8.65 -3.50 1.58
CA GLY A 157 -9.08 -2.35 2.35
C GLY A 157 -10.55 -2.07 2.10
N MET A 158 -11.34 -1.83 3.15
CA MET A 158 -12.80 -1.74 3.04
C MET A 158 -13.28 -0.39 2.53
N ALA A 159 -12.49 0.67 2.69
CA ALA A 159 -12.78 2.04 2.26
C ALA A 159 -11.48 2.75 1.89
N HIS A 160 -11.60 3.87 1.17
CA HIS A 160 -10.55 4.84 0.89
C HIS A 160 -10.96 6.18 1.52
N TYR A 161 -10.98 7.29 0.80
CA TYR A 161 -11.55 8.56 1.30
C TYR A 161 -13.07 8.58 1.18
N GLY A 162 -13.74 9.08 2.23
CA GLY A 162 -15.19 9.22 2.27
C GLY A 162 -15.93 7.90 2.57
N PRO A 163 -17.26 7.89 2.43
CA PRO A 163 -18.04 6.69 2.64
C PRO A 163 -17.89 5.73 1.44
N SER A 164 -17.75 4.43 1.72
CA SER A 164 -17.83 3.35 0.74
C SER A 164 -19.11 2.52 0.95
N ALA A 165 -19.36 1.58 0.05
CA ALA A 165 -20.47 0.64 0.19
C ALA A 165 -20.35 -0.23 1.47
N TYR A 166 -19.15 -0.34 2.05
CA TYR A 166 -18.83 -1.29 3.12
C TYR A 166 -18.41 -0.65 4.44
N ALA A 167 -17.76 0.52 4.38
CA ALA A 167 -17.24 1.19 5.57
C ALA A 167 -17.14 2.70 5.34
N HIS A 168 -16.99 3.45 6.40
CA HIS A 168 -16.57 4.84 6.33
C HIS A 168 -15.03 4.90 6.36
N GLY A 169 -14.47 5.71 5.48
CA GLY A 169 -13.02 5.89 5.34
C GLY A 169 -12.53 7.25 5.79
N THR A 170 -11.30 7.59 5.40
CA THR A 170 -10.65 8.86 5.73
C THR A 170 -11.54 10.05 5.34
N ALA A 171 -11.49 11.13 6.12
CA ALA A 171 -12.25 12.38 5.95
C ALA A 171 -13.76 12.21 6.08
N CYS A 172 -14.25 11.14 6.70
CA CYS A 172 -15.65 11.05 7.11
C CYS A 172 -15.78 10.24 8.42
N SER A 173 -16.88 10.47 9.13
CA SER A 173 -17.22 9.75 10.36
C SER A 173 -18.24 8.66 10.09
N GLY A 174 -18.16 7.57 10.84
CA GLY A 174 -19.08 6.43 10.78
C GLY A 174 -18.36 5.09 10.82
N GLY A 175 -19.13 4.05 11.04
CA GLY A 175 -18.65 2.67 11.19
C GLY A 175 -18.84 1.84 9.92
N LEU A 176 -18.83 0.53 10.12
CA LEU A 176 -19.14 -0.43 9.06
C LEU A 176 -20.61 -0.34 8.65
N THR A 177 -20.88 -0.53 7.38
CA THR A 177 -22.26 -0.78 6.93
C THR A 177 -22.66 -2.24 7.24
N PRO A 178 -23.97 -2.58 7.25
CA PRO A 178 -24.38 -3.99 7.35
C PRO A 178 -23.71 -4.87 6.28
N LYS A 179 -23.58 -4.35 5.06
CA LYS A 179 -22.90 -5.01 3.93
C LYS A 179 -21.39 -5.20 4.20
N GLY A 180 -20.77 -4.27 4.97
CA GLY A 180 -19.38 -4.37 5.41
C GLY A 180 -19.12 -5.51 6.38
N VAL A 181 -20.05 -5.76 7.29
CA VAL A 181 -19.99 -6.93 8.20
C VAL A 181 -20.04 -8.24 7.41
N ASP A 182 -20.89 -8.31 6.40
CA ASP A 182 -20.99 -9.49 5.53
C ASP A 182 -19.74 -9.65 4.66
N LEU A 183 -19.14 -8.54 4.19
CA LEU A 183 -17.87 -8.58 3.47
C LEU A 183 -16.74 -9.16 4.34
N LEU A 184 -16.60 -8.72 5.60
CA LEU A 184 -15.60 -9.27 6.50
C LEU A 184 -15.76 -10.79 6.70
N ARG A 185 -16.99 -11.30 6.79
CA ARG A 185 -17.24 -12.75 6.88
C ARG A 185 -16.79 -13.48 5.63
N ALA A 186 -17.18 -12.98 4.44
CA ALA A 186 -16.78 -13.56 3.17
C ALA A 186 -15.25 -13.52 2.97
N MET A 187 -14.59 -12.44 3.38
CA MET A 187 -13.13 -12.32 3.38
C MET A 187 -12.47 -13.36 4.29
N ALA A 188 -13.02 -13.58 5.50
CA ALA A 188 -12.50 -14.57 6.44
C ALA A 188 -12.63 -16.00 5.89
N GLU A 189 -13.78 -16.34 5.32
CA GLU A 189 -14.04 -17.64 4.68
C GLU A 189 -13.09 -17.90 3.50
N ALA A 190 -12.73 -16.88 2.74
CA ALA A 190 -11.80 -16.98 1.62
C ALA A 190 -10.32 -16.97 2.05
N GLY A 191 -9.98 -16.64 3.31
CA GLY A 191 -8.60 -16.50 3.75
C GLY A 191 -7.91 -15.21 3.31
N MET A 192 -8.68 -14.15 3.04
CA MET A 192 -8.15 -12.82 2.70
C MET A 192 -7.44 -12.18 3.89
N ILE A 193 -6.64 -11.16 3.62
CA ILE A 193 -5.99 -10.30 4.61
C ILE A 193 -6.75 -8.97 4.65
N LEU A 194 -7.05 -8.47 5.85
CA LEU A 194 -7.66 -7.15 6.02
C LEU A 194 -6.58 -6.07 6.05
N ASP A 195 -6.70 -5.08 5.16
CA ASP A 195 -5.97 -3.83 5.26
C ASP A 195 -6.84 -2.80 6.01
N VAL A 196 -6.35 -2.32 7.14
CA VAL A 196 -7.06 -1.33 7.96
C VAL A 196 -6.72 0.11 7.61
N THR A 197 -5.83 0.32 6.63
CA THR A 197 -5.51 1.65 6.11
C THR A 197 -6.78 2.35 5.63
N HIS A 198 -6.86 3.66 5.78
CA HIS A 198 -8.00 4.51 5.43
C HIS A 198 -9.30 4.30 6.20
N LEU A 199 -9.42 3.32 7.09
CA LEU A 199 -10.65 3.20 7.89
C LEU A 199 -10.83 4.41 8.82
N ALA A 200 -12.03 5.00 8.83
CA ALA A 200 -12.41 5.94 9.88
C ALA A 200 -12.33 5.26 11.26
N ASP A 201 -12.08 6.02 12.32
CA ASP A 201 -11.84 5.46 13.66
C ASP A 201 -12.94 4.47 14.08
N GLU A 202 -14.21 4.82 13.91
CA GLU A 202 -15.33 3.94 14.25
C GLU A 202 -15.32 2.66 13.38
N SER A 203 -15.05 2.79 12.07
CA SER A 203 -14.93 1.63 11.16
C SER A 203 -13.77 0.73 11.57
N PHE A 204 -12.63 1.30 11.94
CA PHE A 204 -11.48 0.55 12.43
C PHE A 204 -11.84 -0.29 13.66
N TRP A 205 -12.41 0.34 14.71
CA TRP A 205 -12.73 -0.37 15.94
C TRP A 205 -13.81 -1.44 15.76
N GLN A 206 -14.79 -1.20 14.88
CA GLN A 206 -15.80 -2.21 14.54
C GLN A 206 -15.18 -3.35 13.74
N ALA A 207 -14.32 -3.07 12.77
CA ALA A 207 -13.65 -4.08 11.96
C ALA A 207 -12.76 -4.99 12.81
N VAL A 208 -11.85 -4.45 13.61
CA VAL A 208 -10.93 -5.27 14.44
C VAL A 208 -11.64 -6.10 15.50
N LYS A 209 -12.83 -5.66 15.96
CA LYS A 209 -13.67 -6.43 16.87
C LYS A 209 -14.26 -7.69 16.23
N ILE A 210 -14.60 -7.61 14.94
CA ILE A 210 -15.22 -8.70 14.18
C ILE A 210 -14.15 -9.60 13.56
N TRP A 211 -13.10 -8.98 12.99
CA TRP A 211 -12.07 -9.66 12.23
C TRP A 211 -11.12 -10.46 13.11
N GLN A 212 -11.00 -11.77 12.84
CA GLN A 212 -10.09 -12.65 13.57
C GLN A 212 -8.89 -13.11 12.70
N GLY A 213 -8.93 -12.82 11.40
CA GLY A 213 -7.85 -13.17 10.46
C GLY A 213 -6.63 -12.24 10.54
N PRO A 214 -5.65 -12.44 9.65
CA PRO A 214 -4.48 -11.57 9.56
C PRO A 214 -4.90 -10.17 9.12
N LEU A 215 -4.28 -9.15 9.73
CA LEU A 215 -4.50 -7.75 9.37
C LEU A 215 -3.18 -7.00 9.26
N LEU A 216 -3.15 -6.00 8.40
CA LEU A 216 -2.03 -5.08 8.18
C LEU A 216 -2.55 -3.65 7.99
N ALA A 217 -1.64 -2.69 8.04
CA ALA A 217 -1.86 -1.37 7.46
C ALA A 217 -0.83 -1.16 6.36
N SER A 218 -1.27 -1.12 5.11
CA SER A 218 -0.36 -1.07 3.95
C SER A 218 0.48 0.19 3.93
N HIS A 219 -0.11 1.37 4.23
CA HIS A 219 0.56 2.67 4.19
C HIS A 219 -0.08 3.63 5.21
N ASN A 220 0.54 3.77 6.38
CA ASN A 220 -0.01 4.63 7.44
C ASN A 220 1.08 5.17 8.37
N ASN A 221 0.80 6.33 9.00
CA ASN A 221 1.72 6.99 9.90
C ASN A 221 1.05 7.30 11.26
N CYS A 222 1.74 8.05 12.14
CA CYS A 222 1.36 8.24 13.54
C CYS A 222 0.64 9.57 13.74
N ARG A 223 -0.58 9.55 14.26
CA ARG A 223 -1.38 10.73 14.59
C ARG A 223 -0.73 11.59 15.68
N ALA A 224 0.06 10.98 16.56
CA ALA A 224 0.80 11.70 17.58
C ALA A 224 1.87 12.65 17.03
N LEU A 225 2.38 12.40 15.83
CA LEU A 225 3.37 13.24 15.14
C LEU A 225 2.71 14.21 14.17
N VAL A 226 1.72 13.74 13.41
CA VAL A 226 0.95 14.56 12.47
C VAL A 226 -0.53 14.35 12.74
N PRO A 227 -1.21 15.31 13.37
CA PRO A 227 -2.64 15.18 13.69
C PRO A 227 -3.51 15.02 12.44
N GLY A 228 -4.54 14.20 12.55
CA GLY A 228 -5.53 13.97 11.49
C GLY A 228 -6.09 12.55 11.49
N ASP A 229 -7.26 12.37 10.89
CA ASP A 229 -7.96 11.09 10.81
C ASP A 229 -7.39 10.12 9.77
N ARG A 230 -6.46 10.61 8.92
CA ARG A 230 -5.68 9.75 8.00
C ARG A 230 -4.63 8.93 8.74
N GLN A 231 -4.21 9.39 9.91
CA GLN A 231 -3.16 8.79 10.72
C GLN A 231 -3.75 7.93 11.85
N PHE A 232 -3.04 6.89 12.24
CA PHE A 232 -3.45 6.08 13.40
C PHE A 232 -3.02 6.70 14.72
N ASP A 233 -3.92 6.64 15.71
CA ASP A 233 -3.56 6.92 17.09
C ASP A 233 -2.76 5.76 17.72
N ASP A 234 -2.22 5.99 18.91
CA ASP A 234 -1.37 5.02 19.59
C ASP A 234 -2.10 3.71 19.91
N ASP A 235 -3.39 3.75 20.18
CA ASP A 235 -4.17 2.56 20.55
C ASP A 235 -4.52 1.72 19.31
N GLN A 236 -4.76 2.37 18.15
CA GLN A 236 -4.89 1.69 16.86
C GLN A 236 -3.57 0.99 16.48
N ILE A 237 -2.43 1.68 16.63
CA ILE A 237 -1.09 1.11 16.38
C ILE A 237 -0.85 -0.10 17.29
N LYS A 238 -1.08 0.01 18.61
CA LYS A 238 -0.93 -1.09 19.56
C LYS A 238 -1.82 -2.28 19.20
N THR A 239 -3.07 -2.03 18.80
CA THR A 239 -4.00 -3.08 18.39
C THR A 239 -3.46 -3.86 17.17
N ILE A 240 -2.92 -3.17 16.17
CA ILE A 240 -2.28 -3.83 15.02
C ILE A 240 -1.09 -4.67 15.47
N VAL A 241 -0.24 -4.13 16.34
CA VAL A 241 0.95 -4.80 16.90
C VAL A 241 0.56 -6.07 17.68
N GLU A 242 -0.41 -5.98 18.59
CA GLU A 242 -0.93 -7.09 19.40
C GLU A 242 -1.53 -8.22 18.55
N ARG A 243 -2.08 -7.86 17.38
CA ARG A 243 -2.61 -8.82 16.39
C ARG A 243 -1.50 -9.40 15.50
N GLY A 244 -0.22 -9.09 15.73
CA GLY A 244 0.90 -9.54 14.91
C GLY A 244 1.02 -8.86 13.55
N GLY A 245 0.24 -7.80 13.32
CA GLY A 245 0.23 -7.02 12.09
C GLY A 245 1.52 -6.22 11.86
N VAL A 246 1.62 -5.66 10.67
CA VAL A 246 2.72 -4.77 10.25
C VAL A 246 2.11 -3.50 9.67
N ILE A 247 2.75 -2.37 9.93
CA ILE A 247 2.36 -1.05 9.43
C ILE A 247 3.41 -0.59 8.44
N GLY A 248 3.01 -0.30 7.20
CA GLY A 248 3.83 0.34 6.19
C GLY A 248 3.94 1.83 6.46
N ALA A 249 5.14 2.36 6.65
CA ALA A 249 5.36 3.79 6.76
C ALA A 249 5.16 4.45 5.40
N ALA A 250 4.28 5.46 5.33
CA ALA A 250 3.97 6.23 4.13
C ALA A 250 4.93 7.41 3.96
N PHE A 251 5.17 7.79 2.69
CA PHE A 251 6.15 8.82 2.31
C PHE A 251 5.52 10.12 1.82
N ASP A 252 4.21 10.23 1.86
CA ASP A 252 3.51 11.47 1.51
C ASP A 252 3.85 12.58 2.53
N ALA A 253 4.42 13.69 2.05
CA ALA A 253 4.95 14.77 2.90
C ALA A 253 3.89 15.37 3.83
N TRP A 254 2.61 15.43 3.44
CA TRP A 254 1.55 15.92 4.32
C TRP A 254 1.24 14.95 5.48
N MET A 255 1.61 13.68 5.34
CA MET A 255 1.54 12.69 6.42
C MET A 255 2.79 12.69 7.31
N LEU A 256 3.85 13.44 6.93
CA LEU A 256 5.14 13.46 7.61
C LEU A 256 5.37 14.75 8.42
N ALA A 257 4.67 15.83 8.13
CA ALA A 257 4.81 17.09 8.85
C ALA A 257 3.45 17.72 9.13
N PRO A 258 3.21 18.21 10.36
CA PRO A 258 2.01 18.97 10.66
C PRO A 258 1.98 20.28 9.83
N ASP A 259 0.78 20.71 9.48
CA ASP A 259 0.54 21.94 8.71
C ASP A 259 1.25 22.00 7.35
N TRP A 260 1.55 20.84 6.76
CA TRP A 260 2.19 20.75 5.46
C TRP A 260 1.40 21.46 4.37
N SER A 261 2.14 22.11 3.47
CA SER A 261 1.61 22.69 2.23
C SER A 261 2.69 22.61 1.13
N LEU A 262 2.29 22.75 -0.12
CA LEU A 262 3.24 22.77 -1.26
C LEU A 262 4.29 23.89 -1.17
N THR A 263 4.02 24.92 -0.38
CA THR A 263 4.89 26.08 -0.18
C THR A 263 5.60 26.08 1.18
N LEU A 264 5.47 24.98 1.94
CA LEU A 264 6.13 24.86 3.25
C LEU A 264 7.65 24.92 3.10
N GLU A 265 8.27 25.80 3.89
CA GLU A 265 9.72 25.91 4.00
C GLU A 265 10.15 25.91 5.49
N PRO A 266 11.19 25.18 5.87
CA PRO A 266 11.94 24.23 5.02
C PRO A 266 11.08 23.03 4.58
N LYS A 267 11.42 22.43 3.44
CA LYS A 267 10.74 21.22 2.97
C LYS A 267 10.92 20.06 3.95
N VAL A 268 9.92 19.20 3.99
CA VAL A 268 9.95 17.97 4.81
C VAL A 268 11.12 17.11 4.37
N GLN A 269 11.98 16.72 5.31
CA GLN A 269 13.15 15.87 5.02
C GLN A 269 12.78 14.40 5.08
N LEU A 270 13.50 13.57 4.34
CA LEU A 270 13.28 12.11 4.33
C LEU A 270 13.42 11.47 5.71
N ASP A 271 14.19 12.10 6.62
CA ASP A 271 14.29 11.68 8.03
C ASP A 271 12.96 11.66 8.78
N ALA A 272 11.96 12.45 8.36
CA ALA A 272 10.64 12.47 8.97
C ALA A 272 9.91 11.11 8.89
N VAL A 273 10.20 10.32 7.86
CA VAL A 273 9.70 8.93 7.79
C VAL A 273 10.24 8.10 8.95
N ILE A 274 11.50 8.32 9.32
CA ILE A 274 12.15 7.59 10.43
C ILE A 274 11.52 7.95 11.77
N ASP A 275 11.05 9.17 11.95
CA ASP A 275 10.33 9.57 13.18
C ASP A 275 9.04 8.75 13.37
N HIS A 276 8.29 8.50 12.30
CA HIS A 276 7.11 7.64 12.34
C HIS A 276 7.47 6.17 12.58
N ILE A 277 8.53 5.66 11.94
CA ILE A 277 9.07 4.31 12.20
C ILE A 277 9.47 4.19 13.66
N ASP A 278 10.22 5.15 14.22
CA ASP A 278 10.64 5.20 15.63
C ASP A 278 9.43 5.14 16.57
N ARG A 279 8.38 5.92 16.27
CA ARG A 279 7.17 5.94 17.13
C ARG A 279 6.49 4.58 17.15
N ILE A 280 6.32 3.93 16.00
CA ILE A 280 5.74 2.58 15.93
C ILE A 280 6.61 1.58 16.69
N CYS A 281 7.94 1.62 16.53
CA CYS A 281 8.86 0.77 17.25
C CYS A 281 8.82 0.98 18.78
N GLN A 282 8.69 2.22 19.24
CA GLN A 282 8.55 2.55 20.66
C GLN A 282 7.26 1.96 21.25
N LEU A 283 6.13 2.08 20.54
CA LEU A 283 4.85 1.52 20.98
C LEU A 283 4.86 -0.01 20.97
N ALA A 284 5.55 -0.62 20.01
CA ALA A 284 5.68 -2.07 19.90
C ALA A 284 6.75 -2.67 20.84
N GLY A 285 7.69 -1.85 21.37
CA GLY A 285 8.84 -2.30 22.11
C GLY A 285 9.88 -3.07 21.28
N ASN A 286 9.75 -3.06 19.95
CA ASN A 286 10.66 -3.70 19.00
C ASN A 286 10.42 -3.16 17.58
N ALA A 287 11.30 -3.53 16.61
CA ALA A 287 11.20 -3.08 15.21
C ALA A 287 10.50 -4.09 14.28
N LYS A 288 9.67 -5.00 14.80
CA LYS A 288 9.08 -6.10 13.99
C LYS A 288 7.73 -5.75 13.34
N HIS A 289 7.13 -4.61 13.69
CA HIS A 289 5.75 -4.27 13.31
C HIS A 289 5.65 -3.05 12.40
N VAL A 290 6.77 -2.58 11.87
CA VAL A 290 6.84 -1.49 10.90
C VAL A 290 7.70 -1.89 9.72
N ALA A 291 7.34 -1.40 8.53
CA ALA A 291 8.07 -1.64 7.29
C ALA A 291 7.78 -0.53 6.27
N ILE A 292 8.18 -0.71 5.02
CA ILE A 292 7.92 0.25 3.94
C ILE A 292 6.51 0.03 3.37
N GLY A 293 5.76 1.11 3.22
CA GLY A 293 4.50 1.19 2.50
C GLY A 293 4.42 2.58 1.91
N SER A 294 5.18 2.80 0.82
CA SER A 294 5.60 4.16 0.43
C SER A 294 4.47 5.05 -0.04
N ASP A 295 3.45 4.51 -0.68
CA ASP A 295 2.38 5.26 -1.33
C ASP A 295 2.88 6.21 -2.44
N LEU A 296 4.08 5.96 -2.98
CA LEU A 296 4.65 6.78 -4.04
C LEU A 296 3.81 6.66 -5.32
N ASP A 297 3.54 7.80 -5.95
CA ASP A 297 2.59 7.96 -7.04
C ASP A 297 1.12 7.63 -6.69
N GLY A 298 0.77 7.63 -5.39
CA GLY A 298 -0.62 7.51 -4.89
C GLY A 298 -1.44 8.80 -5.08
N GLY A 299 -1.51 9.30 -6.31
CA GLY A 299 -2.22 10.55 -6.66
C GLY A 299 -1.39 11.83 -6.47
N TYR A 300 -0.09 11.73 -6.30
CA TYR A 300 0.88 12.83 -6.22
C TYR A 300 2.20 12.40 -6.85
N GLY A 301 3.14 13.32 -6.99
CA GLY A 301 4.50 13.08 -7.46
C GLY A 301 5.54 13.73 -6.55
N THR A 302 6.71 14.10 -7.09
CA THR A 302 7.81 14.70 -6.31
C THR A 302 7.43 15.99 -5.61
N GLU A 303 6.40 16.70 -6.07
CA GLU A 303 5.91 17.93 -5.42
C GLU A 303 5.38 17.71 -4.01
N GLN A 304 5.03 16.47 -3.69
CA GLN A 304 4.50 16.08 -2.38
C GLN A 304 5.34 14.98 -1.72
N CYS A 305 6.55 14.70 -2.24
CA CYS A 305 7.52 13.83 -1.61
C CYS A 305 8.40 14.59 -0.61
N PRO A 306 8.98 13.94 0.39
CA PRO A 306 10.00 14.55 1.23
C PRO A 306 11.26 14.86 0.40
N GLU A 307 11.97 15.93 0.79
CA GLU A 307 13.24 16.29 0.16
C GLU A 307 14.26 15.15 0.30
N GLY A 308 14.98 14.88 -0.77
CA GLY A 308 15.90 13.76 -0.87
C GLY A 308 15.29 12.51 -1.50
N LEU A 309 13.99 12.52 -1.85
CA LEU A 309 13.35 11.46 -2.61
C LEU A 309 12.92 11.99 -3.98
N ASP A 310 13.53 11.49 -5.05
CA ASP A 310 13.19 11.81 -6.45
C ASP A 310 12.44 10.65 -7.11
N THR A 311 12.83 9.42 -6.84
CA THR A 311 12.19 8.22 -7.34
C THR A 311 12.14 7.13 -6.27
N ILE A 312 11.37 6.08 -6.49
CA ILE A 312 11.28 4.93 -5.59
C ILE A 312 12.65 4.26 -5.36
N ALA A 313 13.63 4.45 -6.26
CA ALA A 313 14.99 3.97 -6.06
C ALA A 313 15.66 4.59 -4.83
N ASP A 314 15.22 5.78 -4.41
CA ASP A 314 15.73 6.47 -3.23
C ASP A 314 15.32 5.82 -1.89
N LEU A 315 14.43 4.81 -1.90
CA LEU A 315 14.20 3.96 -0.73
C LEU A 315 15.51 3.32 -0.23
N GLN A 316 16.52 3.19 -1.10
CA GLN A 316 17.86 2.73 -0.72
C GLN A 316 18.62 3.68 0.22
N LYS A 317 18.09 4.89 0.48
CA LYS A 317 18.61 5.82 1.49
C LYS A 317 18.14 5.49 2.92
N ILE A 318 17.00 4.82 3.05
CA ILE A 318 16.38 4.49 4.36
C ILE A 318 17.30 3.68 5.28
N PRO A 319 18.04 2.65 4.81
CA PRO A 319 18.98 1.90 5.66
C PRO A 319 20.01 2.79 6.35
N ALA A 320 20.54 3.80 5.65
CA ALA A 320 21.52 4.71 6.25
C ALA A 320 20.88 5.65 7.29
N LEU A 321 19.64 6.08 7.08
CA LEU A 321 18.87 6.89 8.02
C LEU A 321 18.59 6.10 9.31
N LEU A 322 18.09 4.86 9.19
CA LEU A 322 17.83 3.97 10.32
C LEU A 322 19.12 3.68 11.10
N ARG A 323 20.24 3.43 10.41
CA ARG A 323 21.53 3.20 11.08
C ARG A 323 21.98 4.41 11.89
N ARG A 324 21.78 5.65 11.39
CA ARG A 324 22.06 6.89 12.15
C ARG A 324 21.20 7.03 13.41
N ARG A 325 19.98 6.44 13.41
CA ARG A 325 19.09 6.39 14.58
C ARG A 325 19.42 5.25 15.55
N GLY A 326 20.43 4.41 15.25
CA GLY A 326 20.89 3.34 16.12
C GLY A 326 20.21 1.99 15.92
N TYR A 327 19.46 1.80 14.83
CA TYR A 327 18.90 0.50 14.49
C TYR A 327 20.01 -0.49 14.11
N SER A 328 19.86 -1.74 14.55
CA SER A 328 20.74 -2.85 14.14
C SER A 328 20.52 -3.22 12.68
N ASP A 329 21.50 -3.86 12.04
CA ASP A 329 21.33 -4.33 10.66
C ASP A 329 20.18 -5.32 10.52
N VAL A 330 19.84 -6.10 11.55
CA VAL A 330 18.70 -7.02 11.58
C VAL A 330 17.38 -6.25 11.61
N ASP A 331 17.28 -5.17 12.40
CA ASP A 331 16.08 -4.32 12.43
C ASP A 331 15.91 -3.57 11.12
N ILE A 332 16.99 -3.09 10.52
CA ILE A 332 16.99 -2.42 9.21
C ILE A 332 16.50 -3.39 8.13
N GLU A 333 17.04 -4.62 8.09
CA GLU A 333 16.55 -5.66 7.18
C GLU A 333 15.07 -5.95 7.43
N GLY A 334 14.65 -5.98 8.70
CA GLY A 334 13.26 -6.12 9.12
C GLY A 334 12.36 -5.07 8.49
N VAL A 335 12.70 -3.79 8.63
CA VAL A 335 11.95 -2.64 8.09
C VAL A 335 11.92 -2.67 6.56
N MET A 336 13.03 -2.97 5.91
CA MET A 336 13.11 -2.93 4.44
C MET A 336 12.32 -4.06 3.77
N HIS A 337 12.29 -5.28 4.34
CA HIS A 337 11.55 -6.41 3.76
C HIS A 337 11.19 -7.54 4.74
N GLY A 338 12.01 -7.77 5.78
CA GLY A 338 11.88 -8.94 6.63
C GLY A 338 10.57 -9.02 7.39
N ASN A 339 10.03 -7.87 7.84
CA ASN A 339 8.77 -7.82 8.58
C ASN A 339 7.57 -8.17 7.70
N TRP A 340 7.53 -7.68 6.45
CA TRP A 340 6.51 -8.07 5.49
C TRP A 340 6.63 -9.54 5.12
N LEU A 341 7.85 -10.03 4.87
CA LEU A 341 8.07 -11.44 4.56
C LEU A 341 7.59 -12.34 5.70
N ARG A 342 7.90 -12.01 6.95
CA ARG A 342 7.41 -12.72 8.13
C ARG A 342 5.89 -12.69 8.21
N PHE A 343 5.28 -11.52 8.02
CA PHE A 343 3.83 -11.35 8.09
C PHE A 343 3.11 -12.22 7.05
N PHE A 344 3.48 -12.13 5.78
CA PHE A 344 2.84 -12.93 4.72
C PHE A 344 3.06 -14.43 4.90
N ASN A 345 4.26 -14.85 5.33
CA ASN A 345 4.52 -16.26 5.64
C ASN A 345 3.63 -16.77 6.78
N THR A 346 3.38 -15.95 7.79
CA THR A 346 2.47 -16.30 8.90
C THR A 346 1.01 -16.33 8.42
N ALA A 347 0.59 -15.32 7.66
CA ALA A 347 -0.78 -15.21 7.16
C ALA A 347 -1.18 -16.37 6.24
N TRP A 348 -0.24 -16.88 5.43
CA TRP A 348 -0.49 -17.98 4.48
C TRP A 348 -0.05 -19.35 4.99
N GLY A 349 0.82 -19.43 6.03
CA GLY A 349 1.33 -20.70 6.57
C GLY A 349 0.30 -21.52 7.35
N GLY A 350 -0.77 -20.91 7.85
CA GLY A 350 -1.85 -21.59 8.59
C GLY A 350 -2.88 -22.32 7.72
N HIS A 351 -2.83 -22.19 6.39
CA HIS A 351 -3.80 -22.74 5.45
C HIS A 351 -3.28 -24.01 4.70
N ASN A 352 -2.07 -24.48 5.01
CA ASN A 352 -1.47 -25.67 4.39
C ASN A 352 -1.66 -26.96 5.20
N ALA A 353 -2.64 -27.00 6.10
CA ALA A 353 -2.98 -28.21 6.87
C ALA A 353 -4.43 -28.62 6.54
N ASP A 354 -4.64 -29.14 5.30
CA ASP A 354 -5.62 -30.20 5.01
C ASP A 354 -5.45 -30.68 3.57
#